data_8eed8922a10b0591f64d57b704821dfc
#
_entry.id   8eed8922a10b0591f64d57b704821dfc
#
_cell.length_a   1.000
_cell.length_b   1.000
_cell.length_c   1.000
_cell.angle_alpha   90.00
_cell.angle_beta   90.00
_cell.angle_gamma   90.00
#
_symmetry.space_group_name_H-M   'P 1'
#
loop_
_entity.id
_entity.type
_entity.pdbx_description
1 polymer ?
#
loop_
_entity_poly.entity_id
_entity_poly.type
_entity_poly.pdbx_seq_one_letter_code
_entity_poly.pdbx_strand_id
1 'polypeptide(L)'
;MRQLYEGFKKTVVTAGICICCLGLTACGKKEAQQAVEQETVQMQENETVGKQAADGADDLKNAEADKETENRGTEHDADTQSSTDAASEVNEKDAAAEQKSMKNGDYILARPSQNGALSVKGTQLVDEKGQAVQLRGISTHGIAWFPDFVNQDAVMQLGKDWGANLFRIAMYTDENGGYCTDGDKEKLKTLVTDGVEYAKQADMYVIVDWHILHDSNPLTHKAEALQFFREMTEKLKGEKHVLYEICNEPNSGCSWEDIKTYANEVIPVIRENAPEAVILVGTPTWSQEIEKPQNDPITGYDNIMYTLHFYAATHKEDLRSKMVNAVEAGTPVFVSEYGLCDASGNGGNDLGQAQSWIDTMDQHGISYAVWSFCNKEETSALIASSCRKTSGFTREDLSESGKWIMDMLHTVKTEDGSTQTVVDSKDKTQNQNNGSGVSERTEADETEGKTGTDVSEKRLNSGNLSVDAKLTGSWESEGRTFYQYQLTITNNGEADVSSWEISLQFSDTITLSDGWNGEYQADGSTLTIHSLDYNSEIEKGASTADVGFIVSAAGTLEIE
;
A
#
# COMPACT_ATOMS: atom_id res chain seq x y z
N MET A 1 19.60 33.32 22.36
CA MET A 1 19.36 32.17 21.47
C MET A 1 18.93 32.53 20.03
N ARG A 2 18.29 33.67 19.77
CA ARG A 2 17.90 34.10 18.41
C ARG A 2 19.07 34.59 17.53
N GLN A 3 20.15 35.07 18.10
CA GLN A 3 21.33 35.53 17.36
C GLN A 3 22.33 34.44 16.95
N LEU A 4 22.24 33.25 17.52
CA LEU A 4 23.07 32.09 17.15
C LEU A 4 22.47 31.27 15.99
N TYR A 5 21.17 31.43 15.72
CA TYR A 5 20.47 30.73 14.64
C TYR A 5 20.68 31.38 13.27
N GLU A 6 20.87 32.70 13.23
CA GLU A 6 21.12 33.45 11.99
C GLU A 6 22.56 33.29 11.46
N GLY A 7 23.52 32.96 12.34
CA GLY A 7 24.91 32.74 11.95
C GLY A 7 25.16 31.40 11.23
N PHE A 8 24.33 30.39 11.49
CA PHE A 8 24.51 29.05 10.93
C PHE A 8 23.96 28.93 9.49
N LYS A 9 22.93 29.69 9.15
CA LYS A 9 22.34 29.71 7.80
C LYS A 9 23.24 30.32 6.72
N LYS A 10 24.14 31.23 7.07
CA LYS A 10 25.02 31.89 6.09
C LYS A 10 26.26 31.07 5.72
N THR A 11 26.65 30.08 6.49
CA THR A 11 27.88 29.30 6.26
C THR A 11 27.64 28.05 5.41
N VAL A 12 26.40 27.54 5.35
CA VAL A 12 26.07 26.33 4.57
C VAL A 12 25.80 26.64 3.09
N VAL A 13 25.31 27.85 2.77
CA VAL A 13 25.00 28.26 1.39
C VAL A 13 26.27 28.55 0.56
N THR A 14 27.41 28.84 1.18
CA THR A 14 28.64 29.22 0.44
C THR A 14 29.55 28.03 0.12
N ALA A 15 29.31 26.86 0.72
CA ALA A 15 30.13 25.65 0.51
C ALA A 15 29.60 24.72 -0.61
N GLY A 16 28.32 24.87 -1.03
CA GLY A 16 27.69 24.02 -2.06
C GLY A 16 27.95 24.44 -3.51
N ILE A 17 28.50 25.64 -3.75
CA ILE A 17 28.57 26.21 -5.13
C ILE A 17 29.94 25.98 -5.80
N CYS A 18 30.94 25.43 -5.14
CA CYS A 18 32.32 25.38 -5.66
C CYS A 18 32.80 24.06 -6.28
N ILE A 19 31.97 23.01 -6.40
CA ILE A 19 32.43 21.67 -6.86
C ILE A 19 31.92 21.26 -8.25
N CYS A 20 31.00 22.00 -8.89
CA CYS A 20 30.43 21.59 -10.18
C CYS A 20 30.95 22.33 -11.43
N CYS A 21 32.11 22.96 -11.41
CA CYS A 21 32.64 23.70 -12.57
C CYS A 21 33.90 23.11 -13.18
N LEU A 22 34.01 21.81 -13.44
CA LEU A 22 35.03 21.27 -14.35
C LEU A 22 34.49 20.02 -15.07
N GLY A 23 33.99 20.24 -16.28
CA GLY A 23 33.86 19.18 -17.28
C GLY A 23 32.49 19.00 -17.93
N LEU A 24 32.03 19.96 -18.74
CA LEU A 24 31.00 19.70 -19.74
C LEU A 24 31.25 20.55 -20.99
N THR A 25 31.46 19.87 -22.10
CA THR A 25 31.54 20.39 -23.45
C THR A 25 30.20 20.90 -23.95
N ALA A 26 30.25 21.96 -24.73
CA ALA A 26 29.17 22.86 -25.14
C ALA A 26 28.02 22.23 -25.96
N CYS A 27 27.09 21.48 -25.37
CA CYS A 27 25.79 21.22 -25.97
C CYS A 27 24.61 21.10 -24.97
N GLY A 28 24.82 21.06 -23.67
CA GLY A 28 23.79 20.87 -22.65
C GLY A 28 23.42 22.10 -21.79
N LYS A 29 23.95 23.28 -22.11
CA LYS A 29 23.80 24.46 -21.22
C LYS A 29 22.41 25.11 -21.19
N LYS A 30 21.55 24.85 -22.16
CA LYS A 30 20.19 25.48 -22.16
C LYS A 30 19.17 24.68 -21.33
N GLU A 31 19.25 23.38 -21.33
CA GLU A 31 18.32 22.51 -20.57
C GLU A 31 18.63 22.50 -19.07
N ALA A 32 19.92 22.50 -18.69
CA ALA A 32 20.30 22.58 -17.28
C ALA A 32 19.99 23.96 -16.65
N GLN A 33 19.99 25.03 -17.43
CA GLN A 33 19.61 26.38 -16.95
C GLN A 33 18.09 26.50 -16.75
N GLN A 34 17.28 25.87 -17.59
CA GLN A 34 15.82 25.84 -17.43
C GLN A 34 15.37 24.99 -16.22
N ALA A 35 16.04 23.88 -15.93
CA ALA A 35 15.75 23.06 -14.76
C ALA A 35 16.06 23.80 -13.44
N VAL A 36 17.18 24.53 -13.36
CA VAL A 36 17.57 25.31 -12.18
C VAL A 36 16.65 26.54 -11.98
N GLU A 37 16.17 27.17 -13.05
CA GLU A 37 15.19 28.24 -12.95
C GLU A 37 13.81 27.74 -12.49
N GLN A 38 13.38 26.56 -12.89
CA GLN A 38 12.11 25.96 -12.42
C GLN A 38 12.16 25.56 -10.94
N GLU A 39 13.26 24.95 -10.47
CA GLU A 39 13.43 24.66 -9.03
C GLU A 39 13.46 25.93 -8.16
N THR A 40 14.04 27.03 -8.66
CA THR A 40 14.12 28.28 -7.90
C THR A 40 12.76 28.98 -7.82
N VAL A 41 11.92 28.87 -8.83
CA VAL A 41 10.55 29.41 -8.84
C VAL A 41 9.67 28.60 -7.86
N GLN A 42 9.79 27.27 -7.85
CA GLN A 42 9.04 26.41 -6.97
C GLN A 42 9.39 26.59 -5.48
N MET A 43 10.67 26.89 -5.16
CA MET A 43 11.07 27.24 -3.79
C MET A 43 10.55 28.62 -3.35
N GLN A 44 10.39 29.57 -4.25
CA GLN A 44 9.83 30.90 -3.93
C GLN A 44 8.31 30.88 -3.77
N GLU A 45 7.59 30.06 -4.50
CA GLU A 45 6.14 29.89 -4.34
C GLU A 45 5.79 29.18 -3.02
N ASN A 46 6.55 28.19 -2.61
CA ASN A 46 6.36 27.51 -1.30
C ASN A 46 6.67 28.41 -0.09
N GLU A 47 7.57 29.38 -0.20
CA GLU A 47 7.78 30.40 0.86
C GLU A 47 6.64 31.41 0.94
N THR A 48 5.93 31.68 -0.16
CA THR A 48 4.82 32.65 -0.20
C THR A 48 3.53 32.07 0.36
N VAL A 49 3.26 30.80 0.11
CA VAL A 49 2.11 30.07 0.67
C VAL A 49 2.25 29.88 2.19
N GLY A 50 3.45 29.58 2.68
CA GLY A 50 3.72 29.46 4.12
C GLY A 50 3.58 30.77 4.91
N LYS A 51 3.66 31.95 4.26
CA LYS A 51 3.46 33.25 4.92
C LYS A 51 2.00 33.72 4.94
N GLN A 52 1.17 33.29 4.00
CA GLN A 52 -0.27 33.63 4.01
C GLN A 52 -1.07 32.81 5.02
N ALA A 53 -0.61 31.60 5.39
CA ALA A 53 -1.25 30.78 6.42
C ALA A 53 -0.99 31.24 7.86
N ALA A 54 0.01 32.10 8.11
CA ALA A 54 0.35 32.59 9.45
C ALA A 54 -0.36 33.89 9.84
N ASP A 55 -0.89 34.67 8.87
CA ASP A 55 -1.54 35.98 9.13
C ASP A 55 -3.09 35.91 9.21
N GLY A 56 -3.70 34.74 9.04
CA GLY A 56 -5.16 34.57 9.04
C GLY A 56 -5.81 34.17 10.37
N ALA A 57 -5.06 34.02 11.47
CA ALA A 57 -5.56 33.39 12.71
C ALA A 57 -6.02 34.35 13.83
N ASP A 58 -6.01 35.68 13.63
CA ASP A 58 -6.24 36.63 14.74
C ASP A 58 -7.50 37.51 14.66
N ASP A 59 -8.42 37.33 13.73
CA ASP A 59 -9.59 38.22 13.57
C ASP A 59 -10.96 37.52 13.64
N LEU A 60 -11.21 36.65 14.60
CA LEU A 60 -12.60 36.21 14.94
C LEU A 60 -12.78 36.00 16.44
N LYS A 61 -12.78 37.11 17.18
CA LYS A 61 -13.42 37.22 18.50
C LYS A 61 -14.10 38.57 18.59
N ASN A 62 -15.39 38.63 18.31
CA ASN A 62 -16.41 39.47 18.91
C ASN A 62 -17.63 39.56 18.01
N ALA A 63 -18.68 38.87 18.38
CA ALA A 63 -20.07 39.32 18.28
C ALA A 63 -21.00 38.23 18.90
N GLU A 64 -21.22 38.34 20.21
CA GLU A 64 -22.43 37.84 20.87
C GLU A 64 -23.41 38.99 20.94
N ALA A 65 -24.70 38.61 20.82
CA ALA A 65 -25.84 39.08 21.56
C ALA A 65 -27.07 39.48 20.74
N ASP A 66 -28.17 38.87 21.17
CA ASP A 66 -29.56 39.33 21.19
C ASP A 66 -30.45 39.18 19.96
N LYS A 67 -31.45 38.33 19.99
CA LYS A 67 -32.80 38.55 20.59
C LYS A 67 -33.76 37.38 20.40
N GLU A 68 -34.39 37.07 21.50
CA GLU A 68 -35.63 36.29 21.69
C GLU A 68 -36.89 36.86 21.01
N THR A 69 -37.86 35.94 21.02
CA THR A 69 -39.35 36.10 21.16
C THR A 69 -40.13 35.83 19.87
N GLU A 70 -41.09 35.01 19.89
CA GLU A 70 -42.35 34.56 20.46
C GLU A 70 -43.24 33.95 19.37
N ASN A 71 -43.71 32.74 19.51
CA ASN A 71 -44.94 32.17 20.06
C ASN A 71 -46.20 32.14 19.17
N ARG A 72 -46.96 31.03 19.34
CA ARG A 72 -48.35 30.68 18.98
C ARG A 72 -48.57 30.04 17.61
N GLY A 73 -48.97 28.80 17.51
CA GLY A 73 -50.03 28.04 18.22
C GLY A 73 -51.30 28.04 17.40
N THR A 74 -51.73 26.90 16.87
CA THR A 74 -53.16 26.46 16.89
C THR A 74 -53.26 25.01 16.40
N GLU A 75 -53.93 24.24 17.24
CA GLU A 75 -54.46 22.89 17.01
C GLU A 75 -55.57 22.89 15.95
N HIS A 76 -55.75 21.78 15.25
CA HIS A 76 -57.07 21.18 15.03
C HIS A 76 -56.97 19.71 14.63
N ASP A 77 -57.73 18.92 15.41
CA ASP A 77 -58.05 17.52 15.22
C ASP A 77 -58.85 17.25 13.92
N ALA A 78 -58.75 16.03 13.42
CA ALA A 78 -59.86 15.10 13.22
C ALA A 78 -59.44 13.84 12.41
N ASP A 79 -59.41 12.74 13.10
CA ASP A 79 -60.02 11.42 12.85
C ASP A 79 -60.44 11.03 11.42
N THR A 80 -59.98 9.86 10.95
CA THR A 80 -60.81 8.71 10.60
C THR A 80 -59.97 7.51 10.06
N GLN A 81 -60.06 6.44 10.79
CA GLN A 81 -59.99 4.98 10.58
C GLN A 81 -59.66 4.36 9.21
N SER A 82 -58.77 3.35 9.33
CA SER A 82 -58.93 1.94 8.90
C SER A 82 -58.65 1.55 7.46
N SER A 83 -57.59 0.79 7.24
CA SER A 83 -57.71 -0.65 6.92
C SER A 83 -56.29 -1.29 6.81
N THR A 84 -56.21 -2.44 7.38
CA THR A 84 -55.24 -3.52 7.36
C THR A 84 -54.56 -3.76 6.02
N ASP A 85 -53.21 -3.86 6.00
CA ASP A 85 -52.59 -5.06 5.44
C ASP A 85 -51.20 -5.28 6.07
N ALA A 86 -51.01 -6.53 6.51
CA ALA A 86 -49.79 -7.03 7.11
C ALA A 86 -48.70 -7.24 6.04
N ALA A 87 -47.57 -6.56 6.20
CA ALA A 87 -46.33 -6.94 5.56
C ALA A 87 -45.23 -6.97 6.63
N SER A 88 -44.71 -8.15 6.78
CA SER A 88 -43.58 -8.64 7.55
C SER A 88 -42.56 -7.59 7.99
N GLU A 89 -42.45 -7.39 9.30
CA GLU A 89 -41.25 -6.91 9.97
C GLU A 89 -40.15 -7.98 9.77
N VAL A 90 -39.22 -7.71 8.87
CA VAL A 90 -37.93 -8.43 8.81
C VAL A 90 -37.02 -7.78 9.84
N ASN A 91 -36.64 -8.58 10.81
CA ASN A 91 -35.81 -8.25 11.95
C ASN A 91 -34.48 -7.56 11.53
N GLU A 92 -34.36 -6.27 11.78
CA GLU A 92 -33.09 -5.53 11.77
C GLU A 92 -32.13 -5.88 12.92
N LYS A 93 -32.45 -6.90 13.72
CA LYS A 93 -31.62 -7.33 14.86
C LYS A 93 -30.65 -8.48 14.57
N ASP A 94 -30.76 -9.13 13.43
CA ASP A 94 -29.88 -10.27 13.11
C ASP A 94 -28.68 -9.91 12.22
N ALA A 95 -28.58 -8.68 11.73
CA ALA A 95 -27.44 -8.21 10.95
C ALA A 95 -26.22 -7.72 11.78
N ALA A 96 -26.40 -7.52 13.08
CA ALA A 96 -25.35 -7.00 13.97
C ALA A 96 -24.58 -8.09 14.76
N ALA A 97 -24.84 -9.37 14.53
CA ALA A 97 -24.30 -10.45 15.37
C ALA A 97 -23.31 -11.39 14.66
N GLU A 98 -22.91 -11.14 13.41
CA GLU A 98 -21.90 -11.95 12.70
C GLU A 98 -20.72 -11.16 12.12
N GLN A 99 -20.28 -10.08 12.75
CA GLN A 99 -18.93 -9.60 12.56
C GLN A 99 -17.96 -10.41 13.44
N LYS A 100 -17.73 -11.65 13.05
CA LYS A 100 -16.54 -12.38 13.44
C LYS A 100 -15.36 -11.70 12.77
N SER A 101 -14.41 -11.17 13.55
CA SER A 101 -13.11 -10.78 13.02
C SER A 101 -12.58 -11.94 12.17
N MET A 102 -12.33 -11.68 10.88
CA MET A 102 -11.73 -12.70 10.01
C MET A 102 -10.35 -13.04 10.55
N LYS A 103 -10.13 -14.32 10.80
CA LYS A 103 -8.80 -14.81 11.15
C LYS A 103 -7.95 -14.86 9.88
N ASN A 104 -6.64 -14.65 10.03
CA ASN A 104 -5.65 -14.87 8.98
C ASN A 104 -5.98 -16.18 8.20
N GLY A 105 -6.29 -16.08 6.89
CA GLY A 105 -6.60 -17.24 6.04
C GLY A 105 -8.04 -17.37 5.55
N ASP A 106 -8.97 -16.51 5.95
CA ASP A 106 -10.38 -16.61 5.54
C ASP A 106 -10.69 -16.01 4.15
N TYR A 107 -9.69 -15.58 3.36
CA TYR A 107 -9.84 -15.06 1.99
C TYR A 107 -8.97 -15.85 0.99
N ILE A 108 -9.30 -15.74 -0.29
CA ILE A 108 -8.51 -16.31 -1.39
C ILE A 108 -7.94 -15.21 -2.29
N LEU A 109 -6.82 -15.51 -2.96
CA LEU A 109 -6.30 -14.66 -4.03
C LEU A 109 -7.15 -14.87 -5.30
N ALA A 110 -8.00 -13.90 -5.62
CA ALA A 110 -8.98 -14.05 -6.68
C ALA A 110 -8.37 -13.93 -8.08
N ARG A 111 -8.95 -14.67 -9.03
CA ARG A 111 -8.70 -14.55 -10.47
C ARG A 111 -10.02 -14.40 -11.21
N PRO A 112 -10.16 -13.48 -12.20
CA PRO A 112 -11.41 -13.27 -12.92
C PRO A 112 -12.05 -14.53 -13.51
N SER A 113 -11.24 -15.44 -14.06
CA SER A 113 -11.72 -16.70 -14.63
C SER A 113 -12.34 -17.67 -13.62
N GLN A 114 -12.01 -17.53 -12.33
CA GLN A 114 -12.45 -18.43 -11.25
C GLN A 114 -13.50 -17.78 -10.35
N ASN A 115 -13.40 -16.48 -10.14
CA ASN A 115 -14.16 -15.74 -9.13
C ASN A 115 -15.21 -14.79 -9.73
N GLY A 116 -15.13 -14.47 -11.04
CA GLY A 116 -16.12 -13.64 -11.75
C GLY A 116 -16.10 -12.18 -11.30
N ALA A 117 -17.28 -11.55 -11.23
CA ALA A 117 -17.42 -10.18 -10.76
C ALA A 117 -17.18 -10.09 -9.24
N LEU A 118 -16.60 -8.97 -8.81
CA LEU A 118 -16.42 -8.68 -7.38
C LEU A 118 -17.52 -7.74 -6.88
N SER A 119 -17.81 -7.86 -5.60
CA SER A 119 -18.70 -6.94 -4.87
C SER A 119 -18.14 -6.66 -3.48
N VAL A 120 -18.74 -5.68 -2.78
CA VAL A 120 -18.34 -5.30 -1.42
C VAL A 120 -19.37 -5.80 -0.43
N LYS A 121 -18.95 -6.58 0.56
CA LYS A 121 -19.80 -7.06 1.65
C LYS A 121 -19.14 -6.73 3.00
N GLY A 122 -19.76 -5.84 3.75
CA GLY A 122 -19.12 -5.26 4.93
C GLY A 122 -17.83 -4.53 4.54
N THR A 123 -16.70 -4.95 5.09
CA THR A 123 -15.38 -4.38 4.80
C THR A 123 -14.61 -5.14 3.72
N GLN A 124 -15.15 -6.25 3.20
CA GLN A 124 -14.42 -7.17 2.34
C GLN A 124 -14.87 -7.10 0.88
N LEU A 125 -13.92 -7.30 -0.04
CA LEU A 125 -14.23 -7.76 -1.38
C LEU A 125 -14.68 -9.22 -1.32
N VAL A 126 -15.73 -9.55 -2.07
CA VAL A 126 -16.20 -10.92 -2.23
C VAL A 126 -16.42 -11.23 -3.71
N ASP A 127 -16.25 -12.52 -4.05
CA ASP A 127 -16.51 -13.04 -5.39
C ASP A 127 -18.02 -13.27 -5.65
N GLU A 128 -18.36 -13.72 -6.86
CA GLU A 128 -19.76 -14.06 -7.24
C GLU A 128 -20.41 -15.12 -6.35
N LYS A 129 -19.62 -15.88 -5.57
CA LYS A 129 -20.09 -16.92 -4.64
C LYS A 129 -20.21 -16.39 -3.21
N GLY A 130 -19.82 -15.14 -2.98
CA GLY A 130 -19.79 -14.50 -1.67
C GLY A 130 -18.59 -14.89 -0.81
N GLN A 131 -17.55 -15.51 -1.38
CA GLN A 131 -16.31 -15.81 -0.69
C GLN A 131 -15.43 -14.57 -0.65
N ALA A 132 -14.84 -14.27 0.51
CA ALA A 132 -13.92 -13.15 0.66
C ALA A 132 -12.65 -13.37 -0.18
N VAL A 133 -12.19 -12.29 -0.80
CA VAL A 133 -11.05 -12.30 -1.72
C VAL A 133 -10.10 -11.15 -1.43
N GLN A 134 -8.83 -11.33 -1.79
CA GLN A 134 -7.81 -10.31 -1.77
C GLN A 134 -7.19 -10.14 -3.15
N LEU A 135 -6.93 -8.89 -3.52
CA LEU A 135 -6.18 -8.51 -4.72
C LEU A 135 -4.81 -7.97 -4.31
N ARG A 136 -3.75 -8.50 -4.93
CA ARG A 136 -2.36 -8.10 -4.76
C ARG A 136 -1.82 -7.66 -6.10
N GLY A 137 -1.58 -6.37 -6.26
CA GLY A 137 -1.40 -5.77 -7.56
C GLY A 137 -0.19 -4.89 -7.74
N ILE A 138 -0.06 -4.46 -8.99
CA ILE A 138 0.98 -3.57 -9.46
C ILE A 138 0.33 -2.43 -10.24
N SER A 139 0.68 -1.17 -9.89
CA SER A 139 0.27 0.01 -10.63
C SER A 139 1.27 0.34 -11.73
N THR A 140 0.79 0.80 -12.89
CA THR A 140 1.66 1.55 -13.82
C THR A 140 2.16 2.83 -13.12
N HIS A 141 3.22 3.42 -13.60
CA HIS A 141 3.42 4.86 -13.50
C HIS A 141 2.47 5.58 -14.47
N GLY A 142 2.47 6.90 -14.53
CA GLY A 142 1.64 7.65 -15.47
C GLY A 142 1.81 7.14 -16.90
N ILE A 143 0.71 6.66 -17.50
CA ILE A 143 0.72 6.04 -18.84
C ILE A 143 1.06 7.03 -19.97
N ALA A 144 0.96 8.34 -19.69
CA ALA A 144 1.40 9.39 -20.61
C ALA A 144 2.93 9.38 -20.81
N TRP A 145 3.69 9.08 -19.76
CA TRP A 145 5.16 9.15 -19.74
C TRP A 145 5.82 7.79 -19.97
N PHE A 146 5.15 6.72 -19.55
CA PHE A 146 5.63 5.34 -19.68
C PHE A 146 4.64 4.45 -20.44
N PRO A 147 4.16 4.88 -21.65
CA PRO A 147 3.16 4.14 -22.41
C PRO A 147 3.65 2.75 -22.83
N ASP A 148 4.95 2.59 -23.06
CA ASP A 148 5.54 1.34 -23.54
C ASP A 148 5.52 0.21 -22.50
N PHE A 149 5.27 0.53 -21.22
CA PHE A 149 5.06 -0.46 -20.15
C PHE A 149 3.63 -1.03 -20.14
N VAL A 150 2.68 -0.37 -20.82
CA VAL A 150 1.34 -0.93 -21.05
C VAL A 150 1.36 -1.74 -22.34
N ASN A 151 1.94 -2.92 -22.31
CA ASN A 151 2.00 -3.85 -23.43
C ASN A 151 1.64 -5.27 -22.98
N GLN A 152 1.16 -6.09 -23.93
CA GLN A 152 0.64 -7.43 -23.66
C GLN A 152 1.64 -8.32 -22.95
N ASP A 153 2.89 -8.38 -23.45
CA ASP A 153 3.91 -9.28 -22.90
C ASP A 153 4.30 -8.91 -21.47
N ALA A 154 4.42 -7.60 -21.18
CA ALA A 154 4.71 -7.13 -19.84
C ALA A 154 3.58 -7.44 -18.86
N VAL A 155 2.33 -7.11 -19.20
CA VAL A 155 1.17 -7.34 -18.33
C VAL A 155 0.95 -8.84 -18.11
N MET A 156 1.15 -9.67 -19.15
CA MET A 156 1.14 -11.13 -19.02
C MET A 156 2.21 -11.63 -18.06
N GLN A 157 3.41 -11.04 -18.08
CA GLN A 157 4.50 -11.40 -17.17
C GLN A 157 4.15 -11.07 -15.73
N LEU A 158 3.57 -9.88 -15.45
CA LEU A 158 3.12 -9.52 -14.10
C LEU A 158 2.13 -10.53 -13.52
N GLY A 159 1.16 -10.98 -14.32
CA GLY A 159 0.17 -11.96 -13.86
C GLY A 159 0.69 -13.38 -13.72
N LYS A 160 1.55 -13.84 -14.65
CA LYS A 160 2.00 -15.23 -14.71
C LYS A 160 3.29 -15.49 -13.95
N ASP A 161 4.28 -14.59 -14.14
CA ASP A 161 5.62 -14.81 -13.62
C ASP A 161 5.81 -14.14 -12.25
N TRP A 162 5.12 -13.02 -11.97
CA TRP A 162 5.20 -12.33 -10.68
C TRP A 162 4.07 -12.68 -9.72
N GLY A 163 3.02 -13.36 -10.19
CA GLY A 163 1.90 -13.77 -9.35
C GLY A 163 0.86 -12.70 -9.05
N ALA A 164 0.98 -11.50 -9.62
CA ALA A 164 -0.02 -10.44 -9.45
C ALA A 164 -1.41 -10.90 -9.92
N ASN A 165 -2.46 -10.47 -9.23
CA ASN A 165 -3.86 -10.70 -9.64
C ASN A 165 -4.64 -9.39 -9.83
N LEU A 166 -3.94 -8.26 -9.78
CA LEU A 166 -4.47 -6.92 -10.00
C LEU A 166 -3.47 -6.07 -10.80
N PHE A 167 -3.96 -5.31 -11.77
CA PHE A 167 -3.22 -4.32 -12.51
C PHE A 167 -3.91 -2.96 -12.38
N ARG A 168 -3.23 -1.90 -11.95
CA ARG A 168 -3.78 -0.54 -11.84
C ARG A 168 -3.22 0.34 -12.94
N ILE A 169 -4.07 1.06 -13.66
CA ILE A 169 -3.71 1.90 -14.79
C ILE A 169 -3.85 3.37 -14.38
N ALA A 170 -2.73 4.01 -14.07
CA ALA A 170 -2.66 5.39 -13.58
C ALA A 170 -2.72 6.38 -14.77
N MET A 171 -3.88 7.00 -15.00
CA MET A 171 -4.07 8.01 -16.04
C MET A 171 -4.08 9.40 -15.41
N TYR A 172 -2.95 10.08 -15.42
CA TYR A 172 -2.80 11.45 -14.90
C TYR A 172 -3.68 12.46 -15.62
N THR A 173 -4.13 13.44 -14.87
CA THR A 173 -5.14 14.43 -15.30
C THR A 173 -4.54 15.79 -15.59
N ASP A 174 -3.99 16.49 -14.61
CA ASP A 174 -3.58 17.91 -14.72
C ASP A 174 -2.08 18.12 -14.96
N GLU A 175 -1.28 17.07 -14.94
CA GLU A 175 0.15 17.15 -15.21
C GLU A 175 0.44 17.34 -16.69
N ASN A 176 1.66 17.78 -17.02
CA ASN A 176 2.14 17.89 -18.40
C ASN A 176 2.04 16.51 -19.11
N GLY A 177 1.37 16.45 -20.23
CA GLY A 177 1.01 15.22 -20.93
C GLY A 177 -0.22 14.51 -20.37
N GLY A 178 -0.85 15.05 -19.32
CA GLY A 178 -2.06 14.52 -18.72
C GLY A 178 -3.33 14.69 -19.55
N TYR A 179 -4.37 13.98 -19.17
CA TYR A 179 -5.63 13.93 -19.94
C TYR A 179 -6.33 15.29 -20.04
N CYS A 180 -6.22 16.14 -19.04
CA CYS A 180 -6.89 17.44 -18.97
C CYS A 180 -6.00 18.62 -19.41
N THR A 181 -4.75 18.35 -19.74
CA THR A 181 -3.77 19.34 -20.21
C THR A 181 -3.49 19.18 -21.72
N ASP A 182 -2.25 18.87 -22.08
CA ASP A 182 -1.78 18.75 -23.46
C ASP A 182 -1.63 17.29 -23.95
N GLY A 183 -2.08 16.31 -23.14
CA GLY A 183 -2.05 14.88 -23.49
C GLY A 183 -3.00 14.54 -24.63
N ASP A 184 -2.61 13.54 -25.42
CA ASP A 184 -3.48 12.95 -26.46
C ASP A 184 -4.56 12.06 -25.82
N LYS A 185 -5.74 12.64 -25.61
CA LYS A 185 -6.88 11.96 -24.95
C LYS A 185 -7.26 10.63 -25.61
N GLU A 186 -7.21 10.53 -26.94
CA GLU A 186 -7.58 9.28 -27.63
C GLU A 186 -6.50 8.21 -27.44
N LYS A 187 -5.23 8.60 -27.47
CA LYS A 187 -4.12 7.69 -27.15
C LYS A 187 -4.20 7.21 -25.70
N LEU A 188 -4.45 8.10 -24.75
CA LEU A 188 -4.58 7.74 -23.33
C LEU A 188 -5.76 6.78 -23.10
N LYS A 189 -6.93 7.05 -23.69
CA LYS A 189 -8.08 6.13 -23.64
C LYS A 189 -7.77 4.77 -24.29
N THR A 190 -6.99 4.76 -25.36
CA THR A 190 -6.56 3.52 -26.01
C THR A 190 -5.65 2.71 -25.11
N LEU A 191 -4.65 3.35 -24.47
CA LEU A 191 -3.78 2.68 -23.50
C LEU A 191 -4.57 2.09 -22.31
N VAL A 192 -5.60 2.80 -21.83
CA VAL A 192 -6.48 2.27 -20.79
C VAL A 192 -7.22 1.02 -21.28
N THR A 193 -7.85 1.07 -22.46
CA THR A 193 -8.60 -0.08 -23.01
C THR A 193 -7.70 -1.27 -23.33
N ASP A 194 -6.50 -1.01 -23.87
CA ASP A 194 -5.50 -2.05 -24.16
C ASP A 194 -5.00 -2.70 -22.87
N GLY A 195 -4.69 -1.89 -21.83
CA GLY A 195 -4.28 -2.38 -20.53
C GLY A 195 -5.35 -3.25 -19.85
N VAL A 196 -6.63 -2.87 -19.98
CA VAL A 196 -7.76 -3.68 -19.50
C VAL A 196 -7.82 -5.03 -20.23
N GLU A 197 -7.68 -5.04 -21.56
CA GLU A 197 -7.67 -6.29 -22.34
C GLU A 197 -6.46 -7.17 -21.98
N TYR A 198 -5.27 -6.58 -21.82
CA TYR A 198 -4.07 -7.34 -21.41
C TYR A 198 -4.20 -7.92 -20.00
N ALA A 199 -4.78 -7.17 -19.04
CA ALA A 199 -5.08 -7.68 -17.70
C ALA A 199 -6.05 -8.87 -17.76
N LYS A 200 -7.09 -8.80 -18.58
CA LYS A 200 -8.02 -9.92 -18.82
C LYS A 200 -7.30 -11.17 -19.33
N GLN A 201 -6.41 -11.01 -20.31
CA GLN A 201 -5.62 -12.11 -20.86
C GLN A 201 -4.62 -12.69 -19.85
N ALA A 202 -4.14 -11.86 -18.93
CA ALA A 202 -3.30 -12.27 -17.81
C ALA A 202 -4.07 -12.85 -16.61
N ASP A 203 -5.41 -12.96 -16.73
CA ASP A 203 -6.33 -13.39 -15.67
C ASP A 203 -6.20 -12.53 -14.40
N MET A 204 -6.12 -11.20 -14.57
CA MET A 204 -6.04 -10.22 -13.50
C MET A 204 -7.26 -9.30 -13.50
N TYR A 205 -7.67 -8.87 -12.31
CA TYR A 205 -8.54 -7.70 -12.16
C TYR A 205 -7.77 -6.44 -12.55
N VAL A 206 -8.50 -5.37 -12.89
CA VAL A 206 -7.87 -4.11 -13.31
C VAL A 206 -8.58 -2.91 -12.69
N ILE A 207 -7.81 -1.95 -12.22
CA ILE A 207 -8.30 -0.63 -11.80
C ILE A 207 -8.06 0.36 -12.93
N VAL A 208 -9.13 1.01 -13.39
CA VAL A 208 -9.07 2.20 -14.24
C VAL A 208 -9.08 3.42 -13.34
N ASP A 209 -7.95 4.11 -13.24
CA ASP A 209 -7.71 5.16 -12.27
C ASP A 209 -7.66 6.54 -12.94
N TRP A 210 -8.59 7.40 -12.51
CA TRP A 210 -8.57 8.85 -12.77
C TRP A 210 -7.60 9.49 -11.79
N HIS A 211 -6.32 9.58 -12.23
CA HIS A 211 -5.18 9.87 -11.39
C HIS A 211 -4.99 11.36 -11.13
N ILE A 212 -5.81 11.94 -10.25
CA ILE A 212 -5.64 13.33 -9.83
C ILE A 212 -4.46 13.48 -8.88
N LEU A 213 -3.68 14.55 -9.03
CA LEU A 213 -2.58 14.92 -8.14
C LEU A 213 -2.42 16.46 -8.09
N HIS A 214 -1.95 17.11 -9.19
CA HIS A 214 -1.81 18.57 -9.26
C HIS A 214 -3.16 19.30 -9.24
N ASP A 215 -4.19 18.75 -9.82
CA ASP A 215 -5.56 19.27 -9.75
C ASP A 215 -6.14 19.28 -8.33
N SER A 216 -5.49 18.58 -7.40
CA SER A 216 -5.73 18.60 -5.94
C SER A 216 -7.17 18.25 -5.52
N ASN A 217 -8.15 18.88 -6.18
CA ASN A 217 -9.58 18.72 -5.91
C ASN A 217 -10.26 18.09 -7.14
N PRO A 218 -10.95 16.94 -7.01
CA PRO A 218 -11.57 16.24 -8.13
C PRO A 218 -12.65 17.06 -8.84
N LEU A 219 -13.16 18.12 -8.22
CA LEU A 219 -14.09 19.05 -8.86
C LEU A 219 -13.43 19.92 -9.94
N THR A 220 -12.10 20.05 -9.96
CA THR A 220 -11.34 20.88 -10.92
C THR A 220 -11.62 20.45 -12.35
N HIS A 221 -11.51 19.15 -12.64
CA HIS A 221 -11.75 18.55 -13.96
C HIS A 221 -12.97 17.62 -13.98
N LYS A 222 -13.98 17.93 -13.17
CA LYS A 222 -15.18 17.09 -13.04
C LYS A 222 -15.89 16.85 -14.39
N ALA A 223 -15.96 17.86 -15.25
CA ALA A 223 -16.65 17.72 -16.55
C ALA A 223 -15.93 16.70 -17.47
N GLU A 224 -14.61 16.73 -17.48
CA GLU A 224 -13.77 15.79 -18.19
C GLU A 224 -13.87 14.37 -17.58
N ALA A 225 -13.89 14.26 -16.26
CA ALA A 225 -14.08 13.00 -15.55
C ALA A 225 -15.43 12.34 -15.91
N LEU A 226 -16.52 13.10 -15.88
CA LEU A 226 -17.86 12.63 -16.29
C LEU A 226 -17.87 12.11 -17.73
N GLN A 227 -17.20 12.82 -18.65
CA GLN A 227 -17.09 12.39 -20.05
C GLN A 227 -16.22 11.13 -20.16
N PHE A 228 -15.06 11.10 -19.49
CA PHE A 228 -14.14 9.96 -19.51
C PHE A 228 -14.83 8.69 -19.00
N PHE A 229 -15.43 8.73 -17.82
CA PHE A 229 -16.09 7.55 -17.24
C PHE A 229 -17.28 7.09 -18.09
N ARG A 230 -18.05 8.00 -18.68
CA ARG A 230 -19.14 7.61 -19.60
C ARG A 230 -18.60 6.85 -20.81
N GLU A 231 -17.55 7.37 -21.46
CA GLU A 231 -16.95 6.74 -22.64
C GLU A 231 -16.25 5.42 -22.30
N MET A 232 -15.52 5.38 -21.18
CA MET A 232 -14.79 4.17 -20.79
C MET A 232 -15.74 3.06 -20.36
N THR A 233 -16.75 3.36 -19.55
CA THR A 233 -17.73 2.34 -19.12
C THR A 233 -18.58 1.83 -20.27
N GLU A 234 -18.86 2.66 -21.28
CA GLU A 234 -19.54 2.20 -22.51
C GLU A 234 -18.64 1.24 -23.30
N LYS A 235 -17.34 1.59 -23.49
CA LYS A 235 -16.35 0.73 -24.17
C LYS A 235 -16.11 -0.59 -23.44
N LEU A 236 -16.07 -0.55 -22.12
CA LEU A 236 -15.77 -1.69 -21.24
C LEU A 236 -17.04 -2.39 -20.72
N LYS A 237 -18.19 -2.15 -21.35
CA LYS A 237 -19.46 -2.70 -20.91
C LYS A 237 -19.46 -4.23 -20.89
N GLY A 238 -19.78 -4.79 -19.72
CA GLY A 238 -19.82 -6.24 -19.52
C GLY A 238 -18.48 -6.85 -19.08
N GLU A 239 -17.40 -6.05 -18.99
CA GLU A 239 -16.12 -6.49 -18.44
C GLU A 239 -16.19 -6.54 -16.91
N LYS A 240 -16.34 -7.75 -16.35
CA LYS A 240 -16.57 -8.00 -14.92
C LYS A 240 -15.32 -7.86 -14.06
N HIS A 241 -14.15 -7.81 -14.66
CA HIS A 241 -12.87 -7.72 -13.98
C HIS A 241 -12.39 -6.28 -13.76
N VAL A 242 -13.19 -5.27 -14.14
CA VAL A 242 -12.83 -3.85 -14.05
C VAL A 242 -13.38 -3.21 -12.80
N LEU A 243 -12.52 -2.56 -12.05
CA LEU A 243 -12.80 -1.65 -10.95
C LEU A 243 -12.51 -0.21 -11.42
N TYR A 244 -13.18 0.78 -10.86
CA TYR A 244 -12.98 2.19 -11.22
C TYR A 244 -12.54 2.98 -10.01
N GLU A 245 -11.37 3.63 -10.07
CA GLU A 245 -10.91 4.57 -9.08
C GLU A 245 -11.19 5.98 -9.58
N ILE A 246 -12.07 6.70 -8.88
CA ILE A 246 -12.63 7.95 -9.41
C ILE A 246 -11.82 9.18 -9.04
N CYS A 247 -10.93 9.10 -8.07
CA CYS A 247 -9.99 10.17 -7.72
C CYS A 247 -8.84 9.57 -6.89
N ASN A 248 -7.60 9.63 -7.42
CA ASN A 248 -6.41 9.05 -6.82
C ASN A 248 -6.04 9.71 -5.48
N GLU A 249 -5.62 10.96 -5.49
CA GLU A 249 -5.07 11.67 -4.33
C GLU A 249 -5.60 13.09 -4.17
N PRO A 250 -6.83 13.27 -3.68
CA PRO A 250 -7.31 14.58 -3.28
C PRO A 250 -6.39 15.18 -2.20
N ASN A 251 -5.94 16.44 -2.41
CA ASN A 251 -4.93 17.05 -1.53
C ASN A 251 -5.13 18.57 -1.41
N SER A 252 -4.13 19.31 -0.92
CA SER A 252 -4.11 20.78 -0.83
C SER A 252 -5.38 21.40 -0.23
N GLY A 253 -5.94 20.77 0.81
CA GLY A 253 -7.13 21.27 1.50
C GLY A 253 -8.47 20.90 0.83
N CYS A 254 -8.45 19.97 -0.14
CA CYS A 254 -9.68 19.37 -0.66
C CYS A 254 -10.46 18.73 0.48
N SER A 255 -11.72 19.13 0.65
CA SER A 255 -12.55 18.63 1.73
C SER A 255 -13.22 17.29 1.37
N TRP A 256 -13.61 16.52 2.39
CA TRP A 256 -14.41 15.31 2.18
C TRP A 256 -15.75 15.61 1.52
N GLU A 257 -16.34 16.78 1.78
CA GLU A 257 -17.59 17.23 1.15
C GLU A 257 -17.42 17.51 -0.35
N ASP A 258 -16.26 18.04 -0.78
CA ASP A 258 -15.94 18.20 -2.20
C ASP A 258 -15.87 16.84 -2.89
N ILE A 259 -15.19 15.87 -2.25
CA ILE A 259 -15.06 14.50 -2.77
C ILE A 259 -16.44 13.83 -2.86
N LYS A 260 -17.30 13.95 -1.83
CA LYS A 260 -18.67 13.41 -1.88
C LYS A 260 -19.50 14.07 -2.96
N THR A 261 -19.36 15.39 -3.14
CA THR A 261 -20.06 16.13 -4.21
C THR A 261 -19.65 15.62 -5.58
N TYR A 262 -18.35 15.43 -5.80
CA TYR A 262 -17.81 14.84 -7.03
C TYR A 262 -18.30 13.39 -7.23
N ALA A 263 -18.16 12.55 -6.22
CA ALA A 263 -18.54 11.14 -6.27
C ALA A 263 -20.03 10.95 -6.59
N ASN A 264 -20.92 11.75 -5.99
CA ASN A 264 -22.35 11.70 -6.24
C ASN A 264 -22.76 12.06 -7.68
N GLU A 265 -21.89 12.73 -8.43
CA GLU A 265 -22.12 12.99 -9.87
C GLU A 265 -21.47 11.92 -10.76
N VAL A 266 -20.30 11.41 -10.40
CA VAL A 266 -19.52 10.45 -11.22
C VAL A 266 -20.06 9.01 -11.06
N ILE A 267 -20.39 8.58 -9.86
CA ILE A 267 -20.89 7.22 -9.60
C ILE A 267 -22.10 6.88 -10.46
N PRO A 268 -23.17 7.72 -10.57
CA PRO A 268 -24.30 7.44 -11.44
C PRO A 268 -23.90 7.24 -12.91
N VAL A 269 -22.92 8.01 -13.41
CA VAL A 269 -22.43 7.86 -14.79
C VAL A 269 -21.76 6.50 -15.02
N ILE A 270 -20.96 6.04 -14.06
CA ILE A 270 -20.36 4.70 -14.12
C ILE A 270 -21.45 3.62 -14.08
N ARG A 271 -22.45 3.78 -13.21
CA ARG A 271 -23.54 2.82 -13.03
C ARG A 271 -24.43 2.64 -14.27
N GLU A 272 -24.49 3.61 -15.19
CA GLU A 272 -25.23 3.48 -16.45
C GLU A 272 -24.76 2.27 -17.28
N ASN A 273 -23.48 1.94 -17.29
CA ASN A 273 -22.90 0.87 -18.10
C ASN A 273 -22.23 -0.25 -17.27
N ALA A 274 -21.83 0.05 -16.03
CA ALA A 274 -21.17 -0.86 -15.10
C ALA A 274 -21.92 -0.86 -13.73
N PRO A 275 -23.16 -1.36 -13.68
CA PRO A 275 -24.04 -1.20 -12.50
C PRO A 275 -23.49 -1.87 -11.24
N GLU A 276 -22.74 -2.97 -11.37
CA GLU A 276 -22.23 -3.76 -10.26
C GLU A 276 -20.73 -3.55 -9.98
N ALA A 277 -20.03 -2.71 -10.77
CA ALA A 277 -18.59 -2.53 -10.63
C ALA A 277 -18.22 -1.99 -9.24
N VAL A 278 -17.10 -2.43 -8.70
CA VAL A 278 -16.52 -1.83 -7.49
C VAL A 278 -15.92 -0.47 -7.84
N ILE A 279 -16.27 0.54 -7.06
CA ILE A 279 -15.77 1.91 -7.22
C ILE A 279 -14.92 2.26 -6.01
N LEU A 280 -13.70 2.74 -6.27
CA LEU A 280 -12.74 3.20 -5.29
C LEU A 280 -12.78 4.73 -5.24
N VAL A 281 -12.83 5.28 -4.04
CA VAL A 281 -12.93 6.73 -3.82
C VAL A 281 -11.78 7.19 -2.95
N GLY A 282 -10.95 8.09 -3.47
CA GLY A 282 -9.86 8.73 -2.73
C GLY A 282 -10.36 9.50 -1.52
N THR A 283 -9.54 9.59 -0.50
CA THR A 283 -9.81 10.37 0.72
C THR A 283 -8.93 11.62 0.77
N PRO A 284 -9.23 12.64 1.62
CA PRO A 284 -8.40 13.82 1.70
C PRO A 284 -6.94 13.53 2.10
N THR A 285 -6.06 14.52 1.88
CA THR A 285 -4.65 14.49 2.29
C THR A 285 -3.90 13.30 1.67
N TRP A 286 -3.88 13.26 0.31
CA TRP A 286 -3.23 12.18 -0.46
C TRP A 286 -3.75 10.80 -0.05
N SER A 287 -5.08 10.67 0.04
CA SER A 287 -5.75 9.41 0.42
C SER A 287 -5.31 8.84 1.77
N GLN A 288 -5.11 9.70 2.80
CA GLN A 288 -4.69 9.29 4.15
C GLN A 288 -5.74 9.52 5.25
N GLU A 289 -6.83 10.27 4.96
CA GLU A 289 -7.86 10.58 5.96
C GLU A 289 -9.02 9.58 5.92
N ILE A 290 -8.72 8.29 6.13
CA ILE A 290 -9.70 7.20 6.07
C ILE A 290 -10.80 7.31 7.14
N GLU A 291 -10.57 8.07 8.19
CA GLU A 291 -11.58 8.38 9.21
C GLU A 291 -12.73 9.27 8.72
N LYS A 292 -12.56 9.97 7.57
CA LYS A 292 -13.64 10.78 7.00
C LYS A 292 -14.79 9.91 6.52
N PRO A 293 -14.60 8.94 5.61
CA PRO A 293 -15.67 8.03 5.22
C PRO A 293 -16.16 7.13 6.37
N GLN A 294 -15.32 6.81 7.36
CA GLN A 294 -15.74 6.09 8.55
C GLN A 294 -16.86 6.83 9.30
N ASN A 295 -16.73 8.15 9.44
CA ASN A 295 -17.69 8.97 10.16
C ASN A 295 -18.86 9.46 9.30
N ASP A 296 -18.67 9.57 7.99
CA ASP A 296 -19.63 10.16 7.05
C ASP A 296 -19.50 9.49 5.66
N PRO A 297 -19.94 8.24 5.50
CA PRO A 297 -19.78 7.48 4.26
C PRO A 297 -20.64 8.05 3.12
N ILE A 298 -20.21 7.76 1.88
CA ILE A 298 -21.06 7.95 0.70
C ILE A 298 -22.20 6.93 0.79
N THR A 299 -23.43 7.40 0.68
CA THR A 299 -24.64 6.59 0.83
C THR A 299 -25.47 6.56 -0.45
N GLY A 300 -26.34 5.54 -0.58
CA GLY A 300 -27.23 5.39 -1.73
C GLY A 300 -26.61 4.62 -2.90
N TYR A 301 -25.42 4.09 -2.74
CA TYR A 301 -24.73 3.26 -3.71
C TYR A 301 -24.12 2.03 -3.04
N ASP A 302 -24.16 0.90 -3.73
CA ASP A 302 -23.47 -0.32 -3.35
C ASP A 302 -22.07 -0.39 -4.00
N ASN A 303 -21.23 -1.31 -3.52
CA ASN A 303 -19.90 -1.59 -4.06
C ASN A 303 -18.95 -0.37 -4.09
N ILE A 304 -18.95 0.40 -3.00
CA ILE A 304 -18.01 1.51 -2.78
C ILE A 304 -16.94 1.08 -1.78
N MET A 305 -15.68 1.33 -2.07
CA MET A 305 -14.56 1.24 -1.15
C MET A 305 -13.79 2.56 -1.10
N TYR A 306 -13.09 2.81 -0.02
CA TYR A 306 -12.32 4.04 0.19
C TYR A 306 -10.84 3.74 0.15
N THR A 307 -10.06 4.60 -0.54
CA THR A 307 -8.64 4.37 -0.68
C THR A 307 -7.85 4.94 0.49
N LEU A 308 -6.81 4.20 0.86
CA LEU A 308 -5.73 4.67 1.72
C LEU A 308 -4.42 4.47 0.96
N HIS A 309 -3.57 5.51 0.90
CA HIS A 309 -2.24 5.45 0.31
C HIS A 309 -1.16 5.61 1.37
N PHE A 310 -0.07 4.88 1.20
CA PHE A 310 1.09 5.01 2.08
C PHE A 310 2.41 4.79 1.33
N TYR A 311 3.47 5.34 1.89
CA TYR A 311 4.85 5.08 1.51
C TYR A 311 5.61 4.66 2.77
N ALA A 312 6.13 3.44 2.80
CA ALA A 312 6.53 2.75 4.04
C ALA A 312 7.65 3.47 4.81
N ALA A 313 8.58 4.13 4.11
CA ALA A 313 9.63 4.88 4.79
C ALA A 313 9.11 6.16 5.49
N THR A 314 7.94 6.70 5.07
CA THR A 314 7.31 7.88 5.69
C THR A 314 6.19 7.51 6.65
N HIS A 315 5.26 6.66 6.18
CA HIS A 315 4.01 6.35 6.86
C HIS A 315 4.14 5.04 7.64
N LYS A 316 4.06 5.13 8.95
CA LYS A 316 4.33 4.02 9.85
C LYS A 316 3.10 3.64 10.64
N GLU A 317 3.28 3.25 11.90
CA GLU A 317 2.24 2.73 12.77
C GLU A 317 1.02 3.64 12.90
N ASP A 318 1.21 4.96 12.98
CA ASP A 318 0.09 5.90 13.16
C ASP A 318 -0.94 5.80 12.02
N LEU A 319 -0.48 5.74 10.76
CA LEU A 319 -1.38 5.62 9.61
C LEU A 319 -1.90 4.19 9.46
N ARG A 320 -1.06 3.18 9.77
CA ARG A 320 -1.45 1.76 9.75
C ARG A 320 -2.56 1.49 10.78
N SER A 321 -2.43 2.01 12.00
CA SER A 321 -3.47 1.93 13.04
C SER A 321 -4.76 2.62 12.64
N LYS A 322 -4.72 3.77 11.93
CA LYS A 322 -5.93 4.41 11.39
C LYS A 322 -6.64 3.51 10.40
N MET A 323 -5.91 2.83 9.52
CA MET A 323 -6.47 1.86 8.56
C MET A 323 -7.18 0.71 9.28
N VAL A 324 -6.52 0.10 10.26
CA VAL A 324 -7.09 -1.01 11.05
C VAL A 324 -8.35 -0.55 11.77
N ASN A 325 -8.31 0.57 12.48
CA ASN A 325 -9.46 1.13 13.19
C ASN A 325 -10.65 1.40 12.26
N ALA A 326 -10.39 1.88 11.03
CA ALA A 326 -11.45 2.12 10.04
C ALA A 326 -12.10 0.81 9.59
N VAL A 327 -11.31 -0.22 9.30
CA VAL A 327 -11.81 -1.56 8.93
C VAL A 327 -12.60 -2.17 10.09
N GLU A 328 -12.10 -2.13 11.32
CA GLU A 328 -12.79 -2.63 12.51
C GLU A 328 -14.10 -1.88 12.80
N ALA A 329 -14.17 -0.61 12.42
CA ALA A 329 -15.40 0.19 12.50
C ALA A 329 -16.39 -0.06 11.35
N GLY A 330 -16.05 -0.93 10.38
CA GLY A 330 -16.93 -1.31 9.28
C GLY A 330 -16.71 -0.53 7.97
N THR A 331 -15.61 0.21 7.84
CA THR A 331 -15.27 0.94 6.61
C THR A 331 -14.56 0.02 5.62
N PRO A 332 -15.06 -0.16 4.39
CA PRO A 332 -14.38 -0.94 3.36
C PRO A 332 -13.17 -0.16 2.81
N VAL A 333 -11.96 -0.64 3.08
CA VAL A 333 -10.70 0.01 2.71
C VAL A 333 -10.00 -0.76 1.59
N PHE A 334 -9.43 -0.03 0.65
CA PHE A 334 -8.55 -0.54 -0.40
C PHE A 334 -7.26 0.29 -0.44
N VAL A 335 -6.09 -0.33 -0.47
CA VAL A 335 -4.82 0.37 -0.65
C VAL A 335 -4.47 0.34 -2.13
N SER A 336 -5.03 1.27 -2.91
CA SER A 336 -4.86 1.31 -4.37
C SER A 336 -3.48 1.80 -4.81
N GLU A 337 -2.72 2.42 -3.89
CA GLU A 337 -1.33 2.81 -4.10
C GLU A 337 -0.51 2.69 -2.82
N TYR A 338 0.68 2.09 -2.92
CA TYR A 338 1.70 2.15 -1.86
C TYR A 338 3.10 2.07 -2.42
N GLY A 339 4.07 2.61 -1.67
CA GLY A 339 5.50 2.54 -1.97
C GLY A 339 6.32 1.98 -0.82
N LEU A 340 7.53 1.48 -1.13
CA LEU A 340 8.49 0.98 -0.12
C LEU A 340 9.38 2.11 0.42
N CYS A 341 9.57 3.16 -0.39
CA CYS A 341 10.40 4.33 -0.12
C CYS A 341 9.63 5.42 0.66
N ASP A 342 10.19 6.63 0.70
CA ASP A 342 9.51 7.79 1.28
C ASP A 342 8.40 8.35 0.35
N ALA A 343 7.58 9.27 0.88
CA ALA A 343 6.41 9.81 0.19
C ALA A 343 6.74 10.68 -1.04
N SER A 344 8.01 10.96 -1.31
CA SER A 344 8.41 11.61 -2.56
C SER A 344 8.46 10.64 -3.76
N GLY A 345 8.30 9.33 -3.51
CA GLY A 345 8.53 8.27 -4.49
C GLY A 345 10.01 7.94 -4.70
N ASN A 346 10.91 8.67 -4.01
CA ASN A 346 12.35 8.52 -4.05
C ASN A 346 12.92 8.28 -2.64
N GLY A 347 14.22 8.45 -2.40
CA GLY A 347 14.84 8.17 -1.12
C GLY A 347 15.07 6.69 -0.87
N GLY A 348 15.34 6.30 0.38
CA GLY A 348 15.60 4.89 0.73
C GLY A 348 14.33 4.08 0.91
N ASN A 349 14.40 2.76 0.63
CA ASN A 349 13.34 1.82 1.02
C ASN A 349 13.40 1.53 2.51
N ASP A 350 12.24 1.39 3.15
CA ASP A 350 12.07 0.83 4.48
C ASP A 350 11.34 -0.51 4.36
N LEU A 351 12.12 -1.57 4.09
CA LEU A 351 11.57 -2.90 3.82
C LEU A 351 10.92 -3.51 5.07
N GLY A 352 11.39 -3.15 6.27
CA GLY A 352 10.79 -3.58 7.53
C GLY A 352 9.38 -3.02 7.72
N GLN A 353 9.21 -1.72 7.51
CA GLN A 353 7.88 -1.09 7.55
C GLN A 353 7.01 -1.58 6.40
N ALA A 354 7.57 -1.78 5.20
CA ALA A 354 6.84 -2.35 4.08
C ALA A 354 6.28 -3.75 4.42
N GLN A 355 7.07 -4.60 5.06
CA GLN A 355 6.62 -5.92 5.51
C GLN A 355 5.51 -5.80 6.57
N SER A 356 5.66 -4.89 7.54
CA SER A 356 4.62 -4.65 8.56
C SER A 356 3.30 -4.19 7.94
N TRP A 357 3.34 -3.37 6.88
CA TRP A 357 2.16 -2.97 6.13
C TRP A 357 1.51 -4.15 5.40
N ILE A 358 2.31 -4.97 4.69
CA ILE A 358 1.83 -6.17 3.99
C ILE A 358 1.19 -7.15 4.99
N ASP A 359 1.85 -7.44 6.12
CA ASP A 359 1.33 -8.34 7.13
C ASP A 359 -0.01 -7.86 7.70
N THR A 360 -0.13 -6.56 7.95
CA THR A 360 -1.39 -5.96 8.42
C THR A 360 -2.48 -6.05 7.37
N MET A 361 -2.20 -5.71 6.10
CA MET A 361 -3.17 -5.81 5.01
C MET A 361 -3.61 -7.26 4.78
N ASP A 362 -2.68 -8.19 4.83
CA ASP A 362 -2.96 -9.63 4.70
C ASP A 362 -3.79 -10.16 5.89
N GLN A 363 -3.51 -9.68 7.11
CA GLN A 363 -4.30 -10.06 8.30
C GLN A 363 -5.76 -9.63 8.18
N HIS A 364 -6.03 -8.50 7.57
CA HIS A 364 -7.38 -7.95 7.44
C HIS A 364 -8.02 -8.18 6.06
N GLY A 365 -7.36 -8.92 5.15
CA GLY A 365 -7.84 -9.19 3.79
C GLY A 365 -7.98 -7.93 2.93
N ILE A 366 -7.19 -6.88 3.22
CA ILE A 366 -7.19 -5.62 2.49
C ILE A 366 -6.42 -5.80 1.18
N SER A 367 -7.04 -5.45 0.07
CA SER A 367 -6.43 -5.49 -1.27
C SER A 367 -5.51 -4.30 -1.50
N TYR A 368 -4.44 -4.49 -2.30
CA TYR A 368 -3.43 -3.46 -2.51
C TYR A 368 -2.77 -3.49 -3.88
N ALA A 369 -2.19 -2.35 -4.32
CA ALA A 369 -1.38 -2.22 -5.52
C ALA A 369 -0.13 -1.36 -5.27
N VAL A 370 1.06 -1.87 -5.65
CA VAL A 370 2.33 -1.16 -5.46
C VAL A 370 2.55 -0.12 -6.56
N TRP A 371 3.12 1.01 -6.21
CA TRP A 371 3.65 2.04 -7.09
C TRP A 371 5.16 1.82 -7.31
N SER A 372 5.77 1.70 -8.57
CA SER A 372 5.09 1.69 -9.85
C SER A 372 5.89 0.90 -10.90
N PHE A 373 5.19 0.33 -11.87
CA PHE A 373 5.77 -0.44 -12.97
C PHE A 373 6.27 0.50 -14.08
N CYS A 374 7.52 0.93 -13.95
CA CYS A 374 8.27 1.74 -14.90
C CYS A 374 9.77 1.60 -14.61
N ASN A 375 10.61 2.25 -15.45
CA ASN A 375 12.05 2.37 -15.26
C ASN A 375 12.49 3.82 -15.00
N LYS A 376 11.65 4.61 -14.35
CA LYS A 376 11.99 5.97 -13.93
C LYS A 376 13.21 5.94 -13.00
N GLU A 377 14.04 6.97 -13.04
CA GLU A 377 15.16 7.11 -12.10
C GLU A 377 14.64 7.58 -10.73
N GLU A 378 13.93 6.68 -10.06
CA GLU A 378 13.45 6.88 -8.68
C GLU A 378 13.30 5.53 -7.97
N THR A 379 13.29 5.55 -6.66
CA THR A 379 13.31 4.33 -5.81
C THR A 379 12.03 3.52 -5.92
N SER A 380 10.88 4.15 -6.13
CA SER A 380 9.59 3.47 -6.28
C SER A 380 9.46 2.66 -7.58
N ALA A 381 10.30 2.95 -8.60
CA ALA A 381 10.26 2.24 -9.87
C ALA A 381 10.66 0.77 -9.69
N LEU A 382 9.85 -0.17 -10.20
CA LEU A 382 10.10 -1.60 -10.07
C LEU A 382 11.16 -2.12 -11.06
N ILE A 383 11.36 -1.45 -12.17
CA ILE A 383 12.37 -1.77 -13.17
C ILE A 383 13.57 -0.83 -12.98
N ALA A 384 14.78 -1.38 -13.01
CA ALA A 384 15.98 -0.58 -12.87
C ALA A 384 16.07 0.50 -13.97
N SER A 385 16.47 1.73 -13.62
CA SER A 385 16.52 2.87 -14.55
C SER A 385 17.51 2.65 -15.70
N SER A 386 18.46 1.74 -15.54
CA SER A 386 19.39 1.30 -16.59
C SER A 386 18.78 0.32 -17.61
N CYS A 387 17.68 -0.35 -17.25
CA CYS A 387 16.99 -1.30 -18.12
C CYS A 387 16.27 -0.57 -19.26
N ARG A 388 16.42 -1.08 -20.48
CA ARG A 388 15.79 -0.54 -21.70
C ARG A 388 14.71 -1.45 -22.27
N LYS A 389 14.45 -2.56 -21.61
CA LYS A 389 13.36 -3.47 -21.97
C LYS A 389 12.02 -2.90 -21.51
N THR A 390 10.96 -3.25 -22.21
CA THR A 390 9.57 -2.95 -21.83
C THR A 390 8.76 -4.22 -21.54
N SER A 391 9.39 -5.41 -21.69
CA SER A 391 8.85 -6.74 -21.37
C SER A 391 9.97 -7.76 -21.27
N GLY A 392 9.67 -8.99 -20.83
CA GLY A 392 10.64 -10.08 -20.71
C GLY A 392 11.72 -9.78 -19.67
N PHE A 393 11.32 -9.21 -18.56
CA PHE A 393 12.22 -8.83 -17.48
C PHE A 393 12.74 -10.06 -16.75
N THR A 394 14.03 -10.07 -16.48
CA THR A 394 14.68 -10.99 -15.55
C THR A 394 14.91 -10.29 -14.21
N ARG A 395 15.29 -11.03 -13.18
CA ARG A 395 15.53 -10.45 -11.85
C ARG A 395 16.62 -9.35 -11.86
N GLU A 396 17.59 -9.45 -12.80
CA GLU A 396 18.67 -8.46 -12.97
C GLU A 396 18.19 -7.14 -13.59
N ASP A 397 17.04 -7.16 -14.28
CA ASP A 397 16.41 -5.96 -14.85
C ASP A 397 15.62 -5.16 -13.80
N LEU A 398 15.39 -5.75 -12.61
CA LEU A 398 14.59 -5.15 -11.56
C LEU A 398 15.42 -4.25 -10.65
N SER A 399 14.78 -3.19 -10.15
CA SER A 399 15.29 -2.38 -9.04
C SER A 399 15.30 -3.20 -7.73
N GLU A 400 15.76 -2.61 -6.63
CA GLU A 400 15.61 -3.19 -5.30
C GLU A 400 14.13 -3.38 -4.95
N SER A 401 13.32 -2.33 -5.14
CA SER A 401 11.87 -2.38 -4.95
C SER A 401 11.22 -3.48 -5.79
N GLY A 402 11.58 -3.59 -7.08
CA GLY A 402 11.05 -4.61 -7.97
C GLY A 402 11.38 -6.04 -7.55
N LYS A 403 12.59 -6.27 -7.05
CA LYS A 403 13.01 -7.59 -6.55
C LYS A 403 12.20 -8.00 -5.32
N TRP A 404 12.07 -7.07 -4.37
CA TRP A 404 11.32 -7.33 -3.15
C TRP A 404 9.83 -7.58 -3.43
N ILE A 405 9.21 -6.77 -4.30
CA ILE A 405 7.81 -6.93 -4.70
C ILE A 405 7.57 -8.26 -5.42
N MET A 406 8.46 -8.64 -6.35
CA MET A 406 8.33 -9.93 -7.04
C MET A 406 8.38 -11.10 -6.04
N ASP A 407 9.31 -11.07 -5.09
CA ASP A 407 9.43 -12.11 -4.05
C ASP A 407 8.18 -12.14 -3.15
N MET A 408 7.68 -10.97 -2.72
CA MET A 408 6.48 -10.83 -1.88
C MET A 408 5.23 -11.38 -2.58
N LEU A 409 5.03 -11.08 -3.88
CA LEU A 409 3.86 -11.56 -4.63
C LEU A 409 3.85 -13.09 -4.82
N HIS A 410 5.03 -13.75 -4.83
CA HIS A 410 5.14 -15.22 -4.87
C HIS A 410 4.86 -15.90 -3.53
N THR A 411 4.72 -15.13 -2.47
CA THR A 411 4.57 -15.63 -1.11
C THR A 411 3.09 -15.80 -0.77
N VAL A 412 2.66 -17.04 -0.49
CA VAL A 412 1.33 -17.34 0.04
C VAL A 412 1.49 -17.92 1.44
N LYS A 413 0.82 -17.32 2.43
CA LYS A 413 0.76 -17.89 3.78
C LYS A 413 -0.22 -19.08 3.76
N THR A 414 0.24 -20.25 4.21
CA THR A 414 -0.59 -21.46 4.34
C THR A 414 -1.41 -21.44 5.63
N GLU A 415 -2.45 -22.29 5.73
CA GLU A 415 -3.35 -22.37 6.90
C GLU A 415 -2.64 -22.64 8.24
N ASP A 416 -1.42 -23.16 8.21
CA ASP A 416 -0.58 -23.39 9.40
C ASP A 416 0.35 -22.22 9.73
N GLY A 417 0.22 -21.10 9.01
CA GLY A 417 1.06 -19.91 9.19
C GLY A 417 2.44 -20.01 8.51
N SER A 418 2.74 -21.13 7.83
CA SER A 418 3.97 -21.24 7.06
C SER A 418 3.86 -20.51 5.72
N THR A 419 4.97 -19.94 5.27
CA THR A 419 5.08 -19.25 3.99
C THR A 419 5.46 -20.24 2.90
N GLN A 420 4.64 -20.40 1.86
CA GLN A 420 4.99 -21.20 0.68
C GLN A 420 5.15 -20.30 -0.55
N THR A 421 6.24 -20.48 -1.26
CA THR A 421 6.42 -19.87 -2.60
C THR A 421 5.64 -20.72 -3.61
N VAL A 422 4.65 -20.11 -4.29
CA VAL A 422 3.89 -20.78 -5.35
C VAL A 422 4.75 -20.81 -6.62
N VAL A 423 5.46 -21.89 -6.83
CA VAL A 423 6.08 -22.19 -8.13
C VAL A 423 5.06 -22.95 -8.96
N ASP A 424 4.60 -22.36 -10.05
CA ASP A 424 3.62 -22.97 -10.96
C ASP A 424 4.21 -24.28 -11.55
N SER A 425 3.65 -25.43 -11.15
CA SER A 425 4.10 -26.76 -11.51
C SER A 425 3.58 -27.19 -12.89
N LYS A 426 3.77 -26.36 -13.92
CA LYS A 426 3.41 -26.68 -15.31
C LYS A 426 4.59 -26.69 -16.27
N ASP A 427 5.70 -27.33 -15.88
CA ASP A 427 6.72 -27.69 -16.87
C ASP A 427 7.28 -29.11 -16.61
N LYS A 428 6.37 -30.08 -16.62
CA LYS A 428 6.73 -31.51 -16.69
C LYS A 428 5.85 -32.25 -17.69
N THR A 429 6.04 -31.95 -18.98
CA THR A 429 5.62 -32.91 -20.02
C THR A 429 6.53 -32.73 -21.23
N GLN A 430 7.59 -33.50 -21.26
CA GLN A 430 8.16 -34.24 -22.39
C GLN A 430 9.59 -34.66 -22.08
N ASN A 431 9.75 -35.86 -21.54
CA ASN A 431 10.68 -36.84 -22.06
C ASN A 431 10.46 -38.19 -21.35
N GLN A 432 9.59 -39.01 -21.91
CA GLN A 432 9.64 -40.44 -21.74
C GLN A 432 10.12 -41.03 -23.07
N ASN A 433 11.30 -41.58 -23.10
CA ASN A 433 11.50 -42.89 -23.72
C ASN A 433 12.87 -43.52 -23.40
N ASN A 434 12.74 -44.77 -22.93
CA ASN A 434 13.63 -45.91 -23.10
C ASN A 434 14.90 -46.06 -22.24
N GLY A 435 14.89 -47.12 -21.45
CA GLY A 435 16.04 -48.00 -21.33
C GLY A 435 16.16 -48.72 -19.98
N SER A 436 15.69 -49.94 -19.95
CA SER A 436 15.92 -50.96 -18.94
C SER A 436 17.36 -51.14 -18.50
N GLY A 437 17.59 -51.51 -17.22
CA GLY A 437 18.83 -52.19 -16.83
C GLY A 437 19.20 -52.06 -15.35
N VAL A 438 18.68 -52.94 -14.57
CA VAL A 438 19.24 -53.77 -13.44
C VAL A 438 20.61 -53.35 -12.83
N SER A 439 20.54 -53.18 -11.47
CA SER A 439 21.36 -53.78 -10.40
C SER A 439 22.74 -53.17 -10.05
N GLU A 440 22.82 -52.98 -8.79
CA GLU A 440 23.84 -53.27 -7.74
C GLU A 440 24.56 -52.10 -7.08
N ARG A 441 24.52 -52.23 -5.77
CA ARG A 441 25.19 -51.46 -4.70
C ARG A 441 26.69 -51.19 -4.94
N THR A 442 27.14 -50.02 -4.50
CA THR A 442 28.23 -49.91 -3.50
C THR A 442 28.21 -48.50 -2.86
N GLU A 443 28.54 -48.49 -1.58
CA GLU A 443 28.65 -47.37 -0.66
C GLU A 443 29.84 -46.43 -0.94
N ALA A 444 29.68 -45.20 -0.35
CA ALA A 444 30.71 -44.22 0.06
C ALA A 444 31.14 -43.18 -0.99
N ASP A 445 30.88 -41.92 -0.82
CA ASP A 445 31.57 -40.96 0.01
C ASP A 445 30.87 -39.58 -0.06
N GLU A 446 30.81 -38.93 1.11
CA GLU A 446 30.18 -37.64 1.35
C GLU A 446 30.94 -36.50 0.72
N THR A 447 30.25 -35.57 0.08
CA THR A 447 30.48 -34.11 0.25
C THR A 447 29.20 -33.38 -0.06
N GLU A 448 28.57 -32.90 1.01
CA GLU A 448 27.37 -32.06 1.00
C GLU A 448 27.73 -30.67 0.47
N GLY A 449 26.96 -30.22 -0.53
CA GLY A 449 26.73 -28.80 -0.83
C GLY A 449 25.30 -28.47 -0.40
N LYS A 450 25.12 -27.99 0.83
CA LYS A 450 23.86 -27.48 1.33
C LYS A 450 23.62 -26.09 0.78
N THR A 451 22.57 -25.93 -0.02
CA THR A 451 21.83 -24.69 -0.18
C THR A 451 20.38 -24.99 0.22
N GLY A 452 20.09 -24.79 1.48
CA GLY A 452 18.75 -24.83 2.02
C GLY A 452 18.71 -23.82 3.14
N THR A 453 17.91 -22.78 3.01
CA THR A 453 17.58 -21.85 4.09
C THR A 453 16.74 -22.61 5.12
N ASP A 454 17.40 -23.19 6.11
CA ASP A 454 16.74 -23.61 7.34
C ASP A 454 16.36 -22.33 8.10
N VAL A 455 15.06 -22.08 8.29
CA VAL A 455 14.54 -21.08 9.20
C VAL A 455 14.89 -21.55 10.62
N SER A 456 15.94 -20.97 11.22
CA SER A 456 16.33 -21.31 12.58
C SER A 456 15.43 -20.53 13.56
N GLU A 457 14.53 -21.24 14.22
CA GLU A 457 13.79 -20.74 15.38
C GLU A 457 14.60 -21.11 16.63
N LYS A 458 14.92 -20.10 17.45
CA LYS A 458 15.65 -20.34 18.70
C LYS A 458 14.84 -19.85 19.89
N ARG A 459 14.60 -20.77 20.83
CA ARG A 459 13.93 -20.47 22.09
C ARG A 459 14.93 -20.17 23.20
N LEU A 460 14.78 -19.01 23.82
CA LEU A 460 15.60 -18.54 24.93
C LEU A 460 14.73 -18.34 26.16
N ASN A 461 15.33 -18.49 27.36
CA ASN A 461 14.61 -18.25 28.62
C ASN A 461 15.31 -17.12 29.37
N SER A 462 14.57 -16.08 29.75
CA SER A 462 15.01 -14.97 30.60
C SER A 462 14.11 -14.90 31.84
N GLY A 463 14.52 -15.55 32.91
CA GLY A 463 13.72 -15.62 34.14
C GLY A 463 12.39 -16.36 33.93
N ASN A 464 11.29 -15.66 34.16
CA ASN A 464 9.94 -16.18 33.93
C ASN A 464 9.43 -16.00 32.47
N LEU A 465 10.25 -15.39 31.61
CA LEU A 465 9.92 -15.16 30.20
C LEU A 465 10.62 -16.20 29.33
N SER A 466 9.95 -16.67 28.31
CA SER A 466 10.57 -17.33 27.16
C SER A 466 10.46 -16.45 25.94
N VAL A 467 11.52 -16.44 25.14
CA VAL A 467 11.63 -15.67 23.91
C VAL A 467 11.84 -16.66 22.77
N ASP A 468 10.90 -16.69 21.85
CA ASP A 468 11.06 -17.40 20.60
C ASP A 468 11.53 -16.38 19.54
N ALA A 469 12.79 -16.49 19.10
CA ALA A 469 13.40 -15.61 18.10
C ALA A 469 13.39 -16.34 16.75
N LYS A 470 12.65 -15.80 15.80
CA LYS A 470 12.50 -16.32 14.46
C LYS A 470 13.23 -15.44 13.46
N LEU A 471 14.18 -16.01 12.71
CA LEU A 471 14.79 -15.34 11.56
C LEU A 471 13.74 -15.25 10.45
N THR A 472 13.32 -14.05 10.08
CA THR A 472 12.29 -13.80 9.06
C THR A 472 12.87 -13.37 7.72
N GLY A 473 14.13 -12.92 7.69
CA GLY A 473 14.83 -12.54 6.46
C GLY A 473 16.32 -12.37 6.66
N SER A 474 17.09 -12.58 5.60
CA SER A 474 18.50 -12.20 5.54
C SER A 474 18.87 -11.77 4.12
N TRP A 475 19.73 -10.74 4.01
CA TRP A 475 20.20 -10.23 2.72
C TRP A 475 21.59 -9.62 2.86
N GLU A 476 22.30 -9.52 1.75
CA GLU A 476 23.62 -8.89 1.71
C GLU A 476 23.52 -7.48 1.12
N SER A 477 24.14 -6.51 1.79
CA SER A 477 24.28 -5.14 1.30
C SER A 477 25.61 -4.55 1.80
N GLU A 478 26.32 -3.81 0.95
CA GLU A 478 27.56 -3.12 1.26
C GLU A 478 28.65 -4.00 1.92
N GLY A 479 28.68 -5.30 1.57
CA GLY A 479 29.66 -6.27 2.10
C GLY A 479 29.36 -6.72 3.54
N ARG A 480 28.15 -6.51 4.03
CA ARG A 480 27.61 -7.04 5.28
C ARG A 480 26.36 -7.86 5.01
N THR A 481 26.10 -8.83 5.88
CA THR A 481 24.85 -9.59 5.85
C THR A 481 23.92 -9.02 6.93
N PHE A 482 22.71 -8.71 6.55
CA PHE A 482 21.63 -8.24 7.42
C PHE A 482 20.74 -9.41 7.78
N TYR A 483 20.24 -9.40 9.03
CA TYR A 483 19.41 -10.44 9.60
C TYR A 483 18.21 -9.78 10.28
N GLN A 484 17.00 -10.13 9.83
CA GLN A 484 15.76 -9.66 10.43
C GLN A 484 15.18 -10.74 11.32
N TYR A 485 14.90 -10.38 12.58
CA TYR A 485 14.31 -11.27 13.56
C TYR A 485 12.96 -10.75 14.03
N GLN A 486 12.02 -11.67 14.21
CA GLN A 486 10.74 -11.46 14.88
C GLN A 486 10.79 -12.21 16.22
N LEU A 487 10.37 -11.55 17.32
CA LEU A 487 10.33 -12.13 18.65
C LEU A 487 8.88 -12.38 19.10
N THR A 488 8.68 -13.50 19.77
CA THR A 488 7.50 -13.76 20.59
C THR A 488 7.96 -13.93 22.03
N ILE A 489 7.50 -13.05 22.93
CA ILE A 489 7.89 -13.05 24.34
C ILE A 489 6.70 -13.56 25.15
N THR A 490 6.86 -14.69 25.84
CA THR A 490 5.80 -15.37 26.59
C THR A 490 6.08 -15.30 28.08
N ASN A 491 5.10 -14.86 28.88
CA ASN A 491 5.17 -14.91 30.33
C ASN A 491 4.77 -16.31 30.86
N ASN A 492 5.77 -17.11 31.23
CA ASN A 492 5.57 -18.44 31.84
C ASN A 492 5.52 -18.38 33.38
N GLY A 493 5.53 -17.16 33.97
CA GLY A 493 5.49 -16.95 35.42
C GLY A 493 4.10 -17.19 36.02
N GLU A 494 4.03 -17.08 37.34
CA GLU A 494 2.78 -17.23 38.10
C GLU A 494 2.02 -15.91 38.31
N ALA A 495 2.57 -14.78 37.85
CA ALA A 495 2.00 -13.44 37.95
C ALA A 495 2.23 -12.65 36.65
N ASP A 496 1.42 -11.61 36.46
CA ASP A 496 1.57 -10.67 35.37
C ASP A 496 2.93 -9.93 35.46
N VAL A 497 3.50 -9.63 34.29
CA VAL A 497 4.73 -8.86 34.14
C VAL A 497 4.35 -7.44 33.71
N SER A 498 4.84 -6.43 34.42
CA SER A 498 4.55 -5.00 34.13
C SER A 498 5.63 -4.28 33.34
N SER A 499 6.76 -4.94 33.12
CA SER A 499 7.84 -4.50 32.22
C SER A 499 8.74 -5.69 31.92
N TRP A 500 9.31 -5.73 30.74
CA TRP A 500 10.22 -6.80 30.35
C TRP A 500 11.50 -6.25 29.72
N GLU A 501 12.58 -7.01 29.90
CA GLU A 501 13.91 -6.78 29.34
C GLU A 501 14.43 -8.12 28.80
N ILE A 502 14.90 -8.13 27.56
CA ILE A 502 15.47 -9.29 26.90
C ILE A 502 16.88 -8.96 26.44
N SER A 503 17.84 -9.85 26.69
CA SER A 503 19.19 -9.75 26.16
C SER A 503 19.45 -10.95 25.25
N LEU A 504 19.78 -10.68 24.00
CA LEU A 504 20.17 -11.66 22.99
C LEU A 504 21.68 -11.61 22.78
N GLN A 505 22.32 -12.77 22.82
CA GLN A 505 23.75 -12.92 22.54
C GLN A 505 23.92 -13.50 21.14
N PHE A 506 24.76 -12.88 20.31
CA PHE A 506 25.06 -13.30 18.96
C PHE A 506 26.48 -13.89 18.85
N SER A 507 26.67 -14.74 17.86
CA SER A 507 27.94 -15.41 17.58
C SER A 507 29.04 -14.46 17.05
N ASP A 508 28.70 -13.23 16.63
CA ASP A 508 29.64 -12.21 16.15
C ASP A 508 29.16 -10.80 16.56
N THR A 509 30.01 -9.82 16.36
CA THR A 509 29.71 -8.41 16.60
C THR A 509 28.62 -7.93 15.65
N ILE A 510 27.57 -7.34 16.21
CA ILE A 510 26.42 -6.83 15.46
C ILE A 510 26.46 -5.30 15.35
N THR A 511 25.80 -4.81 14.33
CA THR A 511 25.36 -3.41 14.23
C THR A 511 23.85 -3.42 14.11
N LEU A 512 23.16 -2.79 15.05
CA LEU A 512 21.71 -2.58 14.97
C LEU A 512 21.41 -1.63 13.83
N SER A 513 20.55 -2.04 12.92
CA SER A 513 20.11 -1.24 11.78
C SER A 513 18.70 -0.69 11.99
N ASP A 514 17.81 -1.48 12.59
CA ASP A 514 16.44 -1.07 12.92
C ASP A 514 15.87 -1.93 14.06
N GLY A 515 14.81 -1.45 14.70
CA GLY A 515 14.07 -2.20 15.72
C GLY A 515 12.68 -1.59 15.94
N TRP A 516 11.67 -2.44 16.16
CA TRP A 516 10.28 -2.02 16.37
C TRP A 516 9.66 -2.68 17.61
N ASN A 517 8.75 -1.95 18.23
CA ASN A 517 8.03 -2.35 19.44
C ASN A 517 8.94 -2.67 20.66
N GLY A 518 10.09 -1.97 20.76
CA GLY A 518 11.03 -2.05 21.89
C GLY A 518 12.02 -0.90 21.87
N GLU A 519 12.70 -0.65 22.99
CA GLU A 519 13.92 0.16 23.04
C GLU A 519 15.15 -0.74 22.95
N TYR A 520 16.05 -0.44 22.03
CA TYR A 520 17.16 -1.31 21.65
C TYR A 520 18.51 -0.72 22.00
N GLN A 521 19.38 -1.52 22.61
CA GLN A 521 20.77 -1.17 22.86
C GLN A 521 21.69 -2.30 22.41
N ALA A 522 22.53 -2.02 21.40
CA ALA A 522 23.55 -2.96 20.92
C ALA A 522 24.90 -2.63 21.57
N ASP A 523 25.59 -3.64 22.11
CA ASP A 523 26.93 -3.56 22.64
C ASP A 523 27.75 -4.81 22.23
N GLY A 524 28.61 -4.65 21.25
CA GLY A 524 29.42 -5.74 20.70
C GLY A 524 28.53 -6.81 20.01
N SER A 525 28.45 -7.99 20.62
CA SER A 525 27.62 -9.10 20.16
C SER A 525 26.33 -9.26 20.98
N THR A 526 25.99 -8.30 21.83
CA THR A 526 24.79 -8.34 22.68
C THR A 526 23.78 -7.31 22.20
N LEU A 527 22.51 -7.70 22.09
CA LEU A 527 21.38 -6.81 21.88
C LEU A 527 20.45 -6.88 23.08
N THR A 528 20.30 -5.76 23.78
CA THR A 528 19.33 -5.62 24.87
C THR A 528 18.11 -4.88 24.37
N ILE A 529 16.92 -5.38 24.71
CA ILE A 529 15.62 -4.88 24.27
C ILE A 529 14.76 -4.66 25.52
N HIS A 530 14.22 -3.46 25.66
CA HIS A 530 13.28 -3.10 26.74
C HIS A 530 11.89 -2.90 26.19
N SER A 531 10.88 -3.19 27.01
CA SER A 531 9.48 -2.90 26.70
C SER A 531 9.20 -1.41 26.55
N LEU A 532 8.25 -1.06 25.72
CA LEU A 532 7.63 0.26 25.65
C LEU A 532 6.38 0.32 26.54
N ASP A 533 5.90 1.53 26.87
CA ASP A 533 4.76 1.71 27.78
C ASP A 533 3.52 0.92 27.37
N TYR A 534 3.24 0.83 26.07
CA TYR A 534 2.04 0.18 25.54
C TYR A 534 2.12 -1.35 25.41
N ASN A 535 3.30 -1.95 25.50
CA ASN A 535 3.50 -3.40 25.42
C ASN A 535 4.27 -3.96 26.63
N SER A 536 4.38 -3.18 27.69
CA SER A 536 5.13 -3.55 28.89
C SER A 536 4.44 -4.62 29.73
N GLU A 537 3.11 -4.70 29.68
CA GLU A 537 2.31 -5.64 30.45
C GLU A 537 2.08 -6.93 29.68
N ILE A 538 2.49 -8.07 30.27
CA ILE A 538 2.19 -9.41 29.72
C ILE A 538 1.52 -10.20 30.83
N GLU A 539 0.23 -10.51 30.66
CA GLU A 539 -0.53 -11.31 31.61
C GLU A 539 0.10 -12.73 31.77
N LYS A 540 -0.16 -13.36 32.90
CA LYS A 540 0.27 -14.72 33.15
C LYS A 540 -0.20 -15.68 32.03
N GLY A 541 0.75 -16.35 31.38
CA GLY A 541 0.50 -17.30 30.29
C GLY A 541 0.24 -16.65 28.93
N ALA A 542 0.21 -15.32 28.86
CA ALA A 542 0.09 -14.58 27.59
C ALA A 542 1.46 -14.36 26.93
N SER A 543 1.40 -13.96 25.68
CA SER A 543 2.57 -13.60 24.87
C SER A 543 2.36 -12.24 24.25
N THR A 544 3.45 -11.46 24.13
CA THR A 544 3.49 -10.33 23.21
C THR A 544 4.25 -10.77 21.95
N ALA A 545 3.68 -10.48 20.80
CA ALA A 545 4.28 -10.65 19.48
C ALA A 545 4.59 -9.27 18.91
N ASP A 546 5.13 -9.20 17.70
CA ASP A 546 5.43 -7.98 16.96
C ASP A 546 6.65 -7.18 17.45
N VAL A 547 7.41 -7.69 18.41
CA VAL A 547 8.74 -7.16 18.74
C VAL A 547 9.75 -7.71 17.73
N GLY A 548 10.56 -6.86 17.11
CA GLY A 548 11.53 -7.36 16.15
C GLY A 548 12.64 -6.35 15.86
N PHE A 549 13.68 -6.82 15.16
CA PHE A 549 14.84 -5.99 14.87
C PHE A 549 15.59 -6.48 13.62
N ILE A 550 16.42 -5.59 13.09
CA ILE A 550 17.36 -5.87 12.02
C ILE A 550 18.77 -5.58 12.53
N VAL A 551 19.64 -6.58 12.47
CA VAL A 551 21.06 -6.45 12.78
C VAL A 551 21.89 -6.85 11.57
N SER A 552 23.11 -6.29 11.45
CA SER A 552 24.05 -6.66 10.41
C SER A 552 25.38 -7.14 11.01
N ALA A 553 25.99 -8.11 10.36
CA ALA A 553 27.30 -8.65 10.71
C ALA A 553 28.19 -8.82 9.45
N ALA A 554 29.49 -9.03 9.69
CA ALA A 554 30.44 -9.26 8.58
C ALA A 554 30.39 -10.69 8.01
N GLY A 555 29.78 -11.62 8.71
CA GLY A 555 29.67 -13.04 8.35
C GLY A 555 28.36 -13.65 8.80
N THR A 556 28.28 -14.98 8.82
CA THR A 556 27.10 -15.72 9.28
C THR A 556 26.87 -15.43 10.76
N LEU A 557 25.64 -15.04 11.09
CA LEU A 557 25.22 -14.66 12.44
C LEU A 557 24.21 -15.68 12.99
N GLU A 558 24.43 -16.09 14.22
CA GLU A 558 23.50 -16.95 14.97
C GLU A 558 23.23 -16.32 16.34
N ILE A 559 22.04 -16.49 16.88
CA ILE A 559 21.75 -16.19 18.29
C ILE A 559 22.25 -17.38 19.10
N GLU A 560 23.04 -17.15 20.16
CA GLU A 560 23.66 -18.17 21.02
C GLU A 560 22.72 -18.76 22.08
#